data_368e28e8d1863ffba2ffdd1341369146
#
_entry.id   368e28e8d1863ffba2ffdd1341369146
#
_cell.length_a   1.000
_cell.length_b   1.000
_cell.length_c   1.000
_cell.angle_alpha   90.00
_cell.angle_beta   90.00
_cell.angle_gamma   90.00
#
_symmetry.space_group_name_H-M   'P 1'
#
loop_
_entity.id
_entity.type
_entity.pdbx_description
1 polymer ?
#
loop_
_entity_poly.entity_id
_entity_poly.type
_entity_poly.pdbx_seq_one_letter_code
_entity_poly.pdbx_strand_id
1 'polypeptide(L)'
;MQPKAPTIQVAILLMVAGVFSFGQNTASEIVGTVTGQDNLPLAAATVTITNTATGQERKISSDDQGHFAAPSLTVGEYRVRAELTDFRPEVRTGVVLRVAEQARVDFVLTLGDLRQEITVVEAAPLLRTSNAEVGEVIDNKRVVNLPLNGRRFTDLMLLSDNVVAEPRGTRGAALSNTGSTVAIAGQRGGHNMYFLDGVSITDQYFNNLGVSVSIDAIQEFNVQKSIYPAEFGAKASAAISAATKSGSNTWHGSAYEFFRNSALDARNYFNGSKKPPLRLNQFGGTAGGPIRHDKTSFFAGGEALRERRSLTGTFSLPPSAVRG
;
A
#
# COMPACT_ATOMS: atom_id res chain seq x y z
N MET A 1 1.69 -7.37 -50.99
CA MET A 1 1.75 -8.45 -49.98
C MET A 1 1.94 -7.78 -48.63
N GLN A 2 0.87 -7.68 -47.85
CA GLN A 2 0.94 -7.13 -46.50
C GLN A 2 1.23 -8.28 -45.51
N PRO A 3 2.14 -8.13 -44.53
CA PRO A 3 2.33 -9.15 -43.52
C PRO A 3 1.18 -9.12 -42.50
N LYS A 4 0.55 -10.26 -42.36
CA LYS A 4 -0.53 -10.53 -41.42
C LYS A 4 0.00 -10.46 -39.96
N ALA A 5 -0.79 -9.83 -39.09
CA ALA A 5 -0.58 -9.65 -37.66
C ALA A 5 -0.77 -10.93 -36.81
N PRO A 6 0.28 -11.70 -36.51
CA PRO A 6 0.24 -12.62 -35.39
C PRO A 6 0.94 -12.08 -34.13
N THR A 7 1.53 -10.87 -34.21
CA THR A 7 2.41 -10.34 -33.15
C THR A 7 1.66 -9.85 -31.90
N ILE A 8 0.42 -9.41 -32.00
CA ILE A 8 -0.34 -8.87 -30.87
C ILE A 8 -0.88 -10.01 -29.98
N GLN A 9 -1.33 -11.10 -30.59
CA GLN A 9 -1.83 -12.26 -29.80
C GLN A 9 -0.71 -12.98 -29.04
N VAL A 10 0.48 -13.09 -29.63
CA VAL A 10 1.65 -13.67 -28.98
C VAL A 10 2.17 -12.77 -27.86
N ALA A 11 2.12 -11.45 -28.02
CA ALA A 11 2.49 -10.50 -26.95
C ALA A 11 1.53 -10.53 -25.77
N ILE A 12 0.23 -10.69 -26.00
CA ILE A 12 -0.78 -10.85 -24.94
C ILE A 12 -0.61 -12.19 -24.23
N LEU A 13 -0.32 -13.26 -24.94
CA LEU A 13 -0.08 -14.60 -24.39
C LEU A 13 1.21 -14.65 -23.55
N LEU A 14 2.27 -13.95 -23.97
CA LEU A 14 3.52 -13.81 -23.20
C LEU A 14 3.36 -12.93 -21.95
N MET A 15 2.45 -11.95 -21.95
CA MET A 15 2.14 -11.15 -20.78
C MET A 15 1.37 -11.93 -19.69
N VAL A 16 0.61 -12.95 -20.07
CA VAL A 16 -0.15 -13.80 -19.13
C VAL A 16 0.71 -14.94 -18.57
N ALA A 17 1.77 -15.35 -19.23
CA ALA A 17 2.64 -16.48 -18.79
C ALA A 17 3.75 -16.06 -17.80
N GLY A 18 3.92 -14.78 -17.51
CA GLY A 18 5.06 -14.25 -16.74
C GLY A 18 4.88 -14.11 -15.21
N VAL A 19 3.81 -14.60 -14.59
CA VAL A 19 3.50 -14.27 -13.18
C VAL A 19 3.56 -15.49 -12.27
N PHE A 20 4.70 -16.18 -12.23
CA PHE A 20 5.10 -16.97 -11.06
C PHE A 20 6.42 -16.42 -10.51
N SER A 21 6.40 -15.19 -10.03
CA SER A 21 7.45 -14.68 -9.16
C SER A 21 7.08 -15.07 -7.74
N PHE A 22 7.87 -15.91 -7.12
CA PHE A 22 7.89 -16.03 -5.66
C PHE A 22 8.48 -14.72 -5.11
N GLY A 23 7.61 -13.71 -4.96
CA GLY A 23 7.97 -12.46 -4.30
C GLY A 23 8.17 -12.71 -2.81
N GLN A 24 9.13 -12.03 -2.22
CA GLN A 24 9.24 -11.95 -0.76
C GLN A 24 7.89 -11.50 -0.20
N ASN A 25 7.39 -12.25 0.78
CA ASN A 25 6.01 -12.15 1.24
C ASN A 25 5.88 -11.02 2.25
N THR A 26 5.86 -9.78 1.77
CA THR A 26 5.55 -8.57 2.57
C THR A 26 4.04 -8.31 2.65
N ALA A 27 3.24 -9.30 2.27
CA ALA A 27 1.79 -9.24 2.33
C ALA A 27 1.32 -9.43 3.77
N SER A 28 0.19 -8.83 4.08
CA SER A 28 -0.46 -8.95 5.38
C SER A 28 -0.91 -10.37 5.65
N GLU A 29 -0.94 -10.78 6.90
CA GLU A 29 -1.33 -12.13 7.30
C GLU A 29 -2.20 -12.15 8.56
N ILE A 30 -3.01 -13.19 8.71
CA ILE A 30 -3.75 -13.48 9.93
C ILE A 30 -3.16 -14.75 10.54
N VAL A 31 -2.71 -14.65 11.79
CA VAL A 31 -2.17 -15.76 12.58
C VAL A 31 -2.95 -15.92 13.87
N GLY A 32 -2.83 -17.05 14.52
CA GLY A 32 -3.42 -17.26 15.82
C GLY A 32 -3.29 -18.67 16.34
N THR A 33 -3.94 -18.92 17.46
CA THR A 33 -4.00 -20.23 18.11
C THR A 33 -5.44 -20.66 18.32
N VAL A 34 -5.69 -21.96 18.21
CA VAL A 34 -6.96 -22.58 18.56
C VAL A 34 -6.73 -23.50 19.76
N THR A 35 -7.38 -23.19 20.87
CA THR A 35 -7.26 -23.95 22.14
C THR A 35 -8.62 -24.38 22.65
N GLY A 36 -8.65 -25.38 23.51
CA GLY A 36 -9.81 -25.73 24.31
C GLY A 36 -9.95 -24.87 25.57
N GLN A 37 -11.01 -25.04 26.34
CA GLN A 37 -11.23 -24.36 27.62
C GLN A 37 -10.15 -24.68 28.69
N ASP A 38 -9.50 -25.80 28.54
CA ASP A 38 -8.38 -26.27 29.38
C ASP A 38 -7.02 -25.70 28.94
N ASN A 39 -7.03 -24.77 27.99
CA ASN A 39 -5.85 -24.19 27.32
C ASN A 39 -4.98 -25.23 26.57
N LEU A 40 -5.51 -26.43 26.30
CA LEU A 40 -4.81 -27.40 25.47
C LEU A 40 -4.96 -27.03 23.98
N PRO A 41 -3.89 -27.18 23.18
CA PRO A 41 -3.95 -26.89 21.75
C PRO A 41 -4.90 -27.86 21.04
N LEU A 42 -5.66 -27.34 20.10
CA LEU A 42 -6.57 -28.14 19.26
C LEU A 42 -5.98 -28.25 17.85
N ALA A 43 -5.52 -29.46 17.53
CA ALA A 43 -5.02 -29.80 16.18
C ALA A 43 -6.17 -30.00 15.20
N ALA A 44 -5.89 -29.77 13.91
CA ALA A 44 -6.81 -29.99 12.80
C ALA A 44 -8.15 -29.21 12.90
N ALA A 45 -8.21 -28.16 13.71
CA ALA A 45 -9.33 -27.23 13.69
C ALA A 45 -9.34 -26.47 12.37
N THR A 46 -10.50 -26.42 11.72
CA THR A 46 -10.66 -25.69 10.46
C THR A 46 -10.90 -24.21 10.75
N VAL A 47 -10.01 -23.35 10.25
CA VAL A 47 -10.15 -21.90 10.34
C VAL A 47 -10.52 -21.36 8.95
N THR A 48 -11.72 -20.78 8.85
CA THR A 48 -12.24 -20.17 7.64
C THR A 48 -12.12 -18.64 7.78
N ILE A 49 -11.39 -18.02 6.88
CA ILE A 49 -11.14 -16.58 6.84
C ILE A 49 -11.87 -16.02 5.62
N THR A 50 -12.86 -15.17 5.86
CA THR A 50 -13.73 -14.59 4.82
C THR A 50 -13.52 -13.09 4.75
N ASN A 51 -13.15 -12.58 3.58
CA ASN A 51 -13.11 -11.14 3.33
C ASN A 51 -14.55 -10.61 3.18
N THR A 52 -14.95 -9.66 4.02
CA THR A 52 -16.32 -9.17 4.08
C THR A 52 -16.72 -8.37 2.83
N ALA A 53 -15.76 -7.73 2.15
CA ALA A 53 -16.03 -6.90 0.97
C ALA A 53 -16.18 -7.73 -0.32
N THR A 54 -15.51 -8.90 -0.42
CA THR A 54 -15.46 -9.70 -1.64
C THR A 54 -16.19 -11.04 -1.51
N GLY A 55 -16.46 -11.50 -0.28
CA GLY A 55 -16.97 -12.84 -0.01
C GLY A 55 -15.93 -13.95 -0.22
N GLN A 56 -14.66 -13.60 -0.53
CA GLN A 56 -13.62 -14.59 -0.76
C GLN A 56 -13.26 -15.31 0.53
N GLU A 57 -13.26 -16.64 0.48
CA GLU A 57 -12.95 -17.49 1.60
C GLU A 57 -11.59 -18.19 1.42
N ARG A 58 -10.86 -18.30 2.53
CA ARG A 58 -9.66 -19.12 2.64
C ARG A 58 -9.79 -20.04 3.84
N LYS A 59 -9.60 -21.36 3.62
CA LYS A 59 -9.65 -22.37 4.67
C LYS A 59 -8.26 -22.90 4.94
N ILE A 60 -7.91 -22.98 6.21
CA ILE A 60 -6.65 -23.51 6.72
C ILE A 60 -6.94 -24.39 7.93
N SER A 61 -6.02 -25.27 8.28
CA SER A 61 -6.12 -26.12 9.48
C SER A 61 -5.06 -25.71 10.48
N SER A 62 -5.38 -25.79 11.78
CA SER A 62 -4.38 -25.65 12.84
C SER A 62 -3.42 -26.84 12.86
N ASP A 63 -2.18 -26.58 13.27
CA ASP A 63 -1.16 -27.58 13.47
C ASP A 63 -1.32 -28.35 14.80
N ASP A 64 -0.38 -29.26 15.11
CA ASP A 64 -0.39 -30.05 16.35
C ASP A 64 -0.26 -29.21 17.62
N GLN A 65 0.18 -27.96 17.50
CA GLN A 65 0.28 -26.99 18.60
C GLN A 65 -0.89 -25.98 18.60
N GLY A 66 -1.89 -26.23 17.75
CA GLY A 66 -3.06 -25.35 17.61
C GLY A 66 -2.79 -24.07 16.83
N HIS A 67 -1.59 -23.87 16.27
CA HIS A 67 -1.28 -22.65 15.52
C HIS A 67 -1.86 -22.72 14.10
N PHE A 68 -2.26 -21.54 13.61
CA PHE A 68 -2.62 -21.37 12.21
C PHE A 68 -2.02 -20.09 11.65
N ALA A 69 -1.74 -20.06 10.35
CA ALA A 69 -1.24 -18.90 9.64
C ALA A 69 -1.86 -18.81 8.24
N ALA A 70 -2.39 -17.66 7.89
CA ALA A 70 -2.92 -17.33 6.58
C ALA A 70 -2.12 -16.17 5.97
N PRO A 71 -1.02 -16.44 5.30
CA PRO A 71 -0.21 -15.42 4.66
C PRO A 71 -0.86 -14.87 3.38
N SER A 72 -0.34 -13.74 2.87
CA SER A 72 -0.74 -13.16 1.58
C SER A 72 -2.23 -12.82 1.49
N LEU A 73 -2.77 -12.22 2.53
CA LEU A 73 -4.12 -11.66 2.52
C LEU A 73 -4.10 -10.21 2.06
N THR A 74 -5.15 -9.78 1.38
CA THR A 74 -5.35 -8.37 1.01
C THR A 74 -5.78 -7.55 2.22
N VAL A 75 -5.48 -6.26 2.23
CA VAL A 75 -5.98 -5.36 3.27
C VAL A 75 -7.50 -5.27 3.24
N GLY A 76 -8.13 -5.16 4.41
CA GLY A 76 -9.57 -5.09 4.51
C GLY A 76 -10.11 -5.67 5.81
N GLU A 77 -11.44 -5.77 5.88
CA GLU A 77 -12.15 -6.34 7.01
C GLU A 77 -12.45 -7.83 6.75
N TYR A 78 -12.21 -8.64 7.80
CA TYR A 78 -12.37 -10.08 7.74
C TYR A 78 -13.30 -10.59 8.83
N ARG A 79 -13.95 -11.69 8.50
CA ARG A 79 -14.63 -12.58 9.44
C ARG A 79 -13.81 -13.86 9.50
N VAL A 80 -13.42 -14.27 10.71
CA VAL A 80 -12.62 -15.48 10.95
C VAL A 80 -13.45 -16.43 11.80
N ARG A 81 -13.64 -17.68 11.31
CA ARG A 81 -14.42 -18.73 11.96
C ARG A 81 -13.54 -19.93 12.21
N ALA A 82 -13.49 -20.38 13.45
CA ALA A 82 -12.84 -21.63 13.84
C ALA A 82 -13.88 -22.70 14.19
N GLU A 83 -13.70 -23.90 13.66
CA GLU A 83 -14.57 -25.05 13.90
C GLU A 83 -13.78 -26.35 14.05
N LEU A 84 -14.22 -27.22 14.95
CA LEU A 84 -13.71 -28.55 15.16
C LEU A 84 -14.86 -29.48 15.56
N THR A 85 -14.79 -30.76 15.16
CA THR A 85 -15.80 -31.76 15.56
C THR A 85 -15.93 -31.82 17.09
N ASP A 86 -17.17 -31.89 17.58
CA ASP A 86 -17.53 -31.92 19.01
C ASP A 86 -17.32 -30.59 19.78
N PHE A 87 -16.88 -29.52 19.08
CA PHE A 87 -16.76 -28.19 19.64
C PHE A 87 -17.74 -27.22 18.99
N ARG A 88 -18.16 -26.21 19.76
CA ARG A 88 -18.97 -25.09 19.22
C ARG A 88 -18.11 -24.22 18.36
N PRO A 89 -18.51 -23.89 17.13
CA PRO A 89 -17.81 -22.92 16.30
C PRO A 89 -17.78 -21.54 16.94
N GLU A 90 -16.63 -20.90 16.86
CA GLU A 90 -16.45 -19.51 17.29
C GLU A 90 -16.16 -18.62 16.07
N VAL A 91 -16.83 -17.45 16.00
CA VAL A 91 -16.66 -16.49 14.94
C VAL A 91 -16.19 -15.16 15.50
N ARG A 92 -15.11 -14.63 14.93
CA ARG A 92 -14.61 -13.28 15.15
C ARG A 92 -14.98 -12.40 13.96
N THR A 93 -15.71 -11.32 14.19
CA THR A 93 -16.08 -10.33 13.16
C THR A 93 -15.41 -9.00 13.45
N GLY A 94 -15.22 -8.17 12.41
CA GLY A 94 -14.56 -6.87 12.56
C GLY A 94 -13.04 -6.94 12.63
N VAL A 95 -12.43 -8.05 12.21
CA VAL A 95 -10.96 -8.19 12.13
C VAL A 95 -10.45 -7.34 10.99
N VAL A 96 -9.87 -6.18 11.29
CA VAL A 96 -9.29 -5.27 10.28
C VAL A 96 -7.83 -5.62 10.06
N LEU A 97 -7.50 -6.06 8.85
CA LEU A 97 -6.14 -6.35 8.42
C LEU A 97 -5.58 -5.18 7.64
N ARG A 98 -4.47 -4.61 8.09
CA ARG A 98 -3.80 -3.46 7.48
C ARG A 98 -2.59 -3.89 6.66
N VAL A 99 -2.06 -2.96 5.85
CA VAL A 99 -0.89 -3.23 4.99
C VAL A 99 0.35 -3.56 5.82
N ALA A 100 1.05 -4.63 5.42
CA ALA A 100 2.23 -5.15 6.10
C ALA A 100 1.99 -5.40 7.61
N GLU A 101 0.82 -5.94 7.96
CA GLU A 101 0.43 -6.25 9.33
C GLU A 101 0.22 -7.75 9.51
N GLN A 102 0.70 -8.26 10.64
CA GLN A 102 0.35 -9.57 11.15
C GLN A 102 -0.75 -9.40 12.21
N ALA A 103 -1.99 -9.72 11.86
CA ALA A 103 -3.12 -9.67 12.79
C ALA A 103 -3.21 -10.99 13.54
N ARG A 104 -3.24 -10.94 14.89
CA ARG A 104 -3.36 -12.12 15.74
C ARG A 104 -4.80 -12.31 16.19
N VAL A 105 -5.36 -13.50 15.94
CA VAL A 105 -6.72 -13.88 16.28
C VAL A 105 -6.69 -15.24 16.99
N ASP A 106 -6.88 -15.26 18.29
CA ASP A 106 -6.86 -16.49 19.09
C ASP A 106 -8.30 -16.96 19.38
N PHE A 107 -8.51 -18.28 19.35
CA PHE A 107 -9.80 -18.93 19.61
C PHE A 107 -9.73 -19.85 20.82
N VAL A 108 -10.79 -19.85 21.63
CA VAL A 108 -10.97 -20.79 22.73
C VAL A 108 -12.27 -21.55 22.53
N LEU A 109 -12.18 -22.70 21.88
CA LEU A 109 -13.36 -23.50 21.56
C LEU A 109 -13.89 -24.23 22.79
N THR A 110 -15.22 -24.25 22.93
CA THR A 110 -15.92 -24.95 23.99
C THR A 110 -16.57 -26.22 23.45
N LEU A 111 -16.55 -27.31 24.24
CA LEU A 111 -17.26 -28.53 23.90
C LEU A 111 -18.77 -28.24 23.75
N GLY A 112 -19.39 -28.75 22.71
CA GLY A 112 -20.83 -28.57 22.49
C GLY A 112 -21.26 -28.78 21.04
N ASP A 113 -22.57 -28.63 20.79
CA ASP A 113 -23.19 -28.83 19.48
C ASP A 113 -22.74 -27.76 18.48
N LEU A 114 -22.38 -28.19 17.28
CA LEU A 114 -22.01 -27.38 16.11
C LEU A 114 -23.14 -26.38 15.67
N ARG A 115 -24.37 -26.58 16.12
CA ARG A 115 -25.51 -25.71 15.82
C ARG A 115 -25.54 -24.41 16.63
N GLN A 116 -24.72 -24.27 17.66
CA GLN A 116 -24.63 -23.08 18.49
C GLN A 116 -23.32 -22.35 18.20
N GLU A 117 -23.38 -21.33 17.36
CA GLU A 117 -22.23 -20.49 17.03
C GLU A 117 -22.08 -19.35 18.07
N ILE A 118 -20.86 -19.12 18.50
CA ILE A 118 -20.51 -17.97 19.37
C ILE A 118 -19.90 -16.88 18.48
N THR A 119 -20.58 -15.75 18.38
CA THR A 119 -20.05 -14.60 17.64
C THR A 119 -19.46 -13.59 18.61
N VAL A 120 -18.19 -13.26 18.43
CA VAL A 120 -17.49 -12.20 19.14
C VAL A 120 -17.21 -11.07 18.18
N VAL A 121 -17.68 -9.87 18.49
CA VAL A 121 -17.38 -8.68 17.70
C VAL A 121 -16.11 -8.03 18.28
N GLU A 122 -15.08 -7.95 17.48
CA GLU A 122 -13.86 -7.23 17.82
C GLU A 122 -14.16 -5.73 17.77
N ALA A 123 -14.46 -5.12 18.91
CA ALA A 123 -14.81 -3.70 19.02
C ALA A 123 -13.57 -2.77 19.08
N ALA A 124 -12.38 -3.32 19.22
CA ALA A 124 -11.13 -2.55 19.33
C ALA A 124 -10.13 -3.04 18.28
N PRO A 125 -9.26 -2.15 17.76
CA PRO A 125 -8.12 -2.58 16.96
C PRO A 125 -7.35 -3.64 17.75
N LEU A 126 -7.08 -4.78 17.11
CA LEU A 126 -6.23 -5.82 17.68
C LEU A 126 -4.95 -5.15 18.19
N LEU A 127 -4.66 -5.31 19.47
CA LEU A 127 -3.44 -4.76 20.03
C LEU A 127 -2.25 -5.35 19.28
N ARG A 128 -1.38 -4.50 18.76
CA ARG A 128 -0.11 -4.90 18.14
C ARG A 128 0.86 -5.43 19.19
N THR A 129 0.47 -6.48 19.89
CA THR A 129 1.25 -7.04 21.02
C THR A 129 2.38 -7.96 20.56
N SER A 130 2.36 -8.38 19.31
CA SER A 130 3.36 -9.30 18.77
C SER A 130 4.58 -8.62 18.15
N ASN A 131 4.50 -7.31 17.83
CA ASN A 131 5.58 -6.62 17.13
C ASN A 131 5.97 -5.32 17.85
N ALA A 132 7.26 -5.15 18.10
CA ALA A 132 7.85 -3.90 18.64
C ALA A 132 8.02 -2.82 17.56
N GLU A 133 7.25 -2.89 16.48
CA GLU A 133 7.37 -2.01 15.34
C GLU A 133 6.89 -0.60 15.64
N VAL A 134 7.72 0.38 15.29
CA VAL A 134 7.32 1.80 15.27
C VAL A 134 6.90 2.15 13.86
N GLY A 135 5.61 2.07 13.58
CA GLY A 135 5.03 2.38 12.28
C GLY A 135 3.77 3.24 12.40
N GLU A 136 3.50 4.03 11.37
CA GLU A 136 2.28 4.81 11.22
C GLU A 136 1.54 4.38 9.96
N VAL A 137 0.27 3.98 10.12
CA VAL A 137 -0.61 3.68 9.00
C VAL A 137 -1.41 4.92 8.64
N ILE A 138 -1.32 5.33 7.38
CA ILE A 138 -2.07 6.46 6.83
C ILE A 138 -3.18 5.90 5.94
N ASP A 139 -4.41 6.10 6.38
CA ASP A 139 -5.61 5.58 5.72
C ASP A 139 -6.03 6.42 4.48
N ASN A 140 -6.89 5.85 3.64
CA ASN A 140 -7.36 6.47 2.42
C ASN A 140 -8.06 7.84 2.65
N LYS A 141 -8.75 8.04 3.77
CA LYS A 141 -9.41 9.33 4.06
C LYS A 141 -8.40 10.45 4.23
N ARG A 142 -7.29 10.18 4.93
CA ARG A 142 -6.17 11.12 5.05
C ARG A 142 -5.47 11.32 3.71
N VAL A 143 -5.24 10.24 2.97
CA VAL A 143 -4.58 10.24 1.66
C VAL A 143 -5.30 11.14 0.65
N VAL A 144 -6.62 11.03 0.54
CA VAL A 144 -7.40 11.74 -0.49
C VAL A 144 -7.76 13.17 -0.10
N ASN A 145 -8.00 13.43 1.20
CA ASN A 145 -8.52 14.71 1.66
C ASN A 145 -7.45 15.78 1.92
N LEU A 146 -6.18 15.40 1.97
CA LEU A 146 -5.11 16.36 2.19
C LEU A 146 -4.74 17.11 0.89
N PRO A 147 -4.56 18.44 0.96
CA PRO A 147 -4.18 19.24 -0.20
C PRO A 147 -2.71 18.95 -0.56
N LEU A 148 -2.47 18.10 -1.54
CA LEU A 148 -1.14 17.76 -2.02
C LEU A 148 -0.82 18.49 -3.32
N ASN A 149 0.34 19.14 -3.37
CA ASN A 149 0.84 19.74 -4.59
C ASN A 149 1.41 18.66 -5.52
N GLY A 150 0.65 18.29 -6.57
CA GLY A 150 1.02 17.22 -7.51
C GLY A 150 0.57 15.83 -7.09
N ARG A 151 -0.20 15.70 -6.00
CA ARG A 151 -0.87 14.45 -5.56
C ARG A 151 0.05 13.24 -5.55
N ARG A 152 1.18 13.38 -4.89
CA ARG A 152 2.16 12.30 -4.75
C ARG A 152 2.04 11.72 -3.36
N PHE A 153 1.84 10.41 -3.23
CA PHE A 153 1.72 9.78 -1.91
C PHE A 153 3.01 9.89 -1.08
N THR A 154 4.17 10.04 -1.74
CA THR A 154 5.45 10.30 -1.06
C THR A 154 5.45 11.59 -0.26
N ASP A 155 4.67 12.59 -0.67
CA ASP A 155 4.56 13.86 0.06
C ASP A 155 3.75 13.69 1.36
N LEU A 156 2.89 12.65 1.44
CA LEU A 156 2.17 12.29 2.66
C LEU A 156 3.08 11.72 3.74
N MET A 157 4.21 11.14 3.37
CA MET A 157 5.19 10.64 4.35
C MET A 157 5.75 11.77 5.23
N LEU A 158 5.76 13.02 4.72
CA LEU A 158 6.19 14.20 5.48
C LEU A 158 5.25 14.55 6.65
N LEU A 159 4.09 13.92 6.73
CA LEU A 159 3.16 14.04 7.86
C LEU A 159 3.51 13.09 9.01
N SER A 160 4.34 12.09 8.74
CA SER A 160 4.83 11.15 9.73
C SER A 160 5.96 11.76 10.55
N ASP A 161 6.03 11.41 11.82
CA ASP A 161 7.12 11.83 12.71
C ASP A 161 8.48 11.39 12.20
N ASN A 162 9.51 12.20 12.44
CA ASN A 162 10.89 11.93 12.02
C ASN A 162 11.09 11.72 10.51
N VAL A 163 10.22 12.30 9.69
CA VAL A 163 10.33 12.33 8.23
C VAL A 163 10.55 13.77 7.79
N VAL A 164 11.61 14.00 7.03
CA VAL A 164 11.93 15.33 6.49
C VAL A 164 12.20 15.24 4.99
N ALA A 165 11.84 16.28 4.25
CA ALA A 165 12.20 16.38 2.84
C ALA A 165 13.71 16.56 2.70
N GLU A 166 14.34 15.84 1.80
CA GLU A 166 15.74 16.09 1.49
C GLU A 166 15.94 17.44 0.83
N PRO A 167 17.03 18.16 1.17
CA PRO A 167 17.37 19.42 0.51
C PRO A 167 17.52 19.22 -1.00
N ARG A 168 17.07 20.20 -1.78
CA ARG A 168 17.28 20.22 -3.23
C ARG A 168 18.78 20.20 -3.53
N GLY A 169 19.19 19.40 -4.51
CA GLY A 169 20.61 19.25 -4.88
C GLY A 169 21.29 18.01 -4.31
N THR A 170 20.62 17.25 -3.43
CA THR A 170 21.06 15.89 -3.13
C THR A 170 20.85 15.00 -4.35
N ARG A 171 21.68 13.98 -4.50
CA ARG A 171 21.65 13.08 -5.67
C ARG A 171 20.27 12.46 -5.88
N GLY A 172 19.58 12.07 -4.80
CA GLY A 172 18.26 11.49 -4.86
C GLY A 172 17.19 12.50 -5.30
N ALA A 173 17.19 13.71 -4.75
CA ALA A 173 16.20 14.74 -5.06
C ALA A 173 16.31 15.26 -6.51
N ALA A 174 17.52 15.31 -7.07
CA ALA A 174 17.74 15.77 -8.44
C ALA A 174 17.17 14.81 -9.51
N LEU A 175 17.04 13.54 -9.19
CA LEU A 175 16.69 12.47 -10.12
C LEU A 175 15.30 11.89 -9.86
N SER A 176 14.61 12.32 -8.80
CA SER A 176 13.28 11.83 -8.47
C SER A 176 12.20 12.53 -9.31
N ASN A 177 11.69 11.83 -10.31
CA ASN A 177 10.48 12.25 -11.04
C ASN A 177 9.19 11.82 -10.34
N THR A 178 9.30 10.99 -9.30
CA THR A 178 8.16 10.30 -8.66
C THR A 178 7.68 10.93 -7.37
N GLY A 179 8.33 11.99 -6.90
CA GLY A 179 7.94 12.69 -5.67
C GLY A 179 9.11 13.25 -4.89
N SER A 180 8.83 13.70 -3.66
CA SER A 180 9.84 14.17 -2.74
C SER A 180 10.69 13.00 -2.28
N THR A 181 12.01 13.17 -2.34
CA THR A 181 12.91 12.26 -1.64
C THR A 181 12.86 12.60 -0.16
N VAL A 182 12.60 11.62 0.67
CA VAL A 182 12.45 11.81 2.11
C VAL A 182 13.57 11.11 2.87
N ALA A 183 14.08 11.80 3.87
CA ALA A 183 14.98 11.27 4.88
C ALA A 183 14.15 10.86 6.11
N ILE A 184 14.29 9.63 6.57
CA ILE A 184 13.50 9.07 7.66
C ILE A 184 14.44 8.63 8.79
N ALA A 185 14.06 8.93 10.03
CA ALA A 185 14.81 8.56 11.23
C ALA A 185 16.31 8.99 11.18
N GLY A 186 16.59 10.15 10.63
CA GLY A 186 17.96 10.71 10.51
C GLY A 186 18.80 10.07 9.40
N GLN A 187 18.27 9.12 8.64
CA GLN A 187 18.96 8.49 7.52
C GLN A 187 18.71 9.26 6.21
N ARG A 188 19.58 9.07 5.22
CA ARG A 188 19.43 9.67 3.89
C ARG A 188 18.29 9.01 3.10
N GLY A 189 17.65 9.75 2.17
CA GLY A 189 16.53 9.28 1.39
C GLY A 189 16.76 8.01 0.58
N GLY A 190 17.94 7.77 0.06
CA GLY A 190 18.30 6.53 -0.65
C GLY A 190 18.40 5.27 0.23
N HIS A 191 18.06 5.35 1.51
CA HIS A 191 18.08 4.22 2.44
C HIS A 191 16.68 3.67 2.76
N ASN A 192 15.66 4.15 2.06
CA ASN A 192 14.29 3.65 2.19
C ASN A 192 14.02 2.48 1.22
N MET A 193 13.09 1.61 1.60
CA MET A 193 12.51 0.59 0.72
C MET A 193 11.05 0.93 0.46
N TYR A 194 10.60 0.64 -0.75
CA TYR A 194 9.23 0.89 -1.19
C TYR A 194 8.61 -0.41 -1.70
N PHE A 195 7.44 -0.72 -1.19
CA PHE A 195 6.66 -1.89 -1.57
C PHE A 195 5.26 -1.49 -2.01
N LEU A 196 4.74 -2.16 -3.02
CA LEU A 196 3.37 -2.04 -3.49
C LEU A 196 2.75 -3.43 -3.56
N ASP A 197 1.68 -3.66 -2.83
CA ASP A 197 1.01 -4.97 -2.74
C ASP A 197 1.99 -6.13 -2.46
N GLY A 198 2.98 -5.88 -1.59
CA GLY A 198 4.00 -6.85 -1.23
C GLY A 198 5.18 -6.98 -2.21
N VAL A 199 5.16 -6.29 -3.34
CA VAL A 199 6.25 -6.32 -4.33
C VAL A 199 7.14 -5.11 -4.18
N SER A 200 8.48 -5.29 -4.20
CA SER A 200 9.42 -4.18 -4.15
C SER A 200 9.34 -3.34 -5.42
N ILE A 201 9.08 -2.04 -5.24
CA ILE A 201 9.08 -1.03 -6.29
C ILE A 201 10.21 -0.02 -6.10
N THR A 202 11.23 -0.38 -5.33
CA THR A 202 12.43 0.43 -5.15
C THR A 202 13.29 0.37 -6.40
N ASP A 203 13.59 1.53 -6.99
CA ASP A 203 14.59 1.61 -8.06
C ASP A 203 15.97 1.28 -7.49
N GLN A 204 16.60 0.24 -8.01
CA GLN A 204 17.89 -0.25 -7.51
C GLN A 204 19.07 0.66 -7.87
N TYR A 205 18.95 1.50 -8.88
CA TYR A 205 20.04 2.38 -9.30
C TYR A 205 20.14 3.65 -8.46
N PHE A 206 19.02 4.32 -8.23
CA PHE A 206 18.97 5.54 -7.42
C PHE A 206 18.45 5.32 -6.01
N ASN A 207 17.96 4.13 -5.69
CA ASN A 207 17.33 3.78 -4.42
C ASN A 207 16.13 4.68 -4.07
N ASN A 208 15.38 5.06 -5.07
CA ASN A 208 14.17 5.87 -4.95
C ASN A 208 12.92 5.05 -5.28
N LEU A 209 11.77 5.70 -5.21
CA LEU A 209 10.52 5.12 -5.69
C LEU A 209 10.59 4.95 -7.22
N GLY A 210 10.54 3.70 -7.70
CA GLY A 210 10.62 3.38 -9.13
C GLY A 210 9.31 3.52 -9.90
N VAL A 211 8.16 3.37 -9.21
CA VAL A 211 6.83 3.44 -9.80
C VAL A 211 5.95 4.40 -9.02
N SER A 212 5.33 5.35 -9.71
CA SER A 212 4.34 6.25 -9.11
C SER A 212 2.94 5.69 -9.32
N VAL A 213 2.17 5.62 -8.23
CA VAL A 213 0.77 5.18 -8.25
C VAL A 213 -0.11 6.37 -7.89
N SER A 214 -1.27 6.48 -8.56
CA SER A 214 -2.27 7.50 -8.21
C SER A 214 -2.72 7.34 -6.77
N ILE A 215 -2.81 8.45 -6.05
CA ILE A 215 -3.31 8.48 -4.67
C ILE A 215 -4.70 7.85 -4.57
N ASP A 216 -5.56 8.06 -5.55
CA ASP A 216 -6.92 7.51 -5.56
C ASP A 216 -6.95 6.00 -5.71
N ALA A 217 -5.87 5.39 -6.20
CA ALA A 217 -5.72 3.94 -6.28
C ALA A 217 -5.14 3.32 -4.99
N ILE A 218 -4.61 4.13 -4.06
CA ILE A 218 -4.06 3.64 -2.79
C ILE A 218 -5.17 3.48 -1.76
N GLN A 219 -5.24 2.33 -1.13
CA GLN A 219 -6.13 2.05 -0.01
C GLN A 219 -5.54 2.60 1.29
N GLU A 220 -4.30 2.27 1.55
CA GLU A 220 -3.55 2.72 2.71
C GLU A 220 -2.05 2.52 2.48
N PHE A 221 -1.22 3.18 3.27
CA PHE A 221 0.20 2.87 3.34
C PHE A 221 0.72 2.94 4.77
N ASN A 222 1.77 2.18 5.02
CA ASN A 222 2.45 2.08 6.30
C ASN A 222 3.91 2.51 6.15
N VAL A 223 4.37 3.34 7.08
CA VAL A 223 5.77 3.76 7.17
C VAL A 223 6.37 3.13 8.42
N GLN A 224 7.08 2.02 8.27
CA GLN A 224 7.81 1.35 9.35
C GLN A 224 9.21 1.96 9.48
N LYS A 225 9.49 2.54 10.64
CA LYS A 225 10.70 3.33 10.89
C LYS A 225 11.66 2.58 11.81
N SER A 226 12.91 2.41 11.40
CA SER A 226 14.04 1.95 12.22
C SER A 226 13.94 0.54 12.82
N ILE A 227 12.81 0.13 13.35
CA ILE A 227 12.54 -1.19 13.93
C ILE A 227 11.46 -1.83 13.08
N TYR A 228 11.86 -2.61 12.11
CA TYR A 228 10.99 -3.39 11.22
C TYR A 228 11.51 -4.82 11.11
N PRO A 229 10.68 -5.81 10.74
CA PRO A 229 11.06 -7.20 10.65
C PRO A 229 12.29 -7.44 9.75
N ALA A 230 13.08 -8.47 10.07
CA ALA A 230 14.29 -8.81 9.34
C ALA A 230 14.06 -9.13 7.85
N GLU A 231 12.83 -9.48 7.47
CA GLU A 231 12.42 -9.67 6.07
C GLU A 231 12.59 -8.42 5.20
N PHE A 232 12.57 -7.22 5.80
CA PHE A 232 12.82 -5.94 5.14
C PHE A 232 14.30 -5.53 5.15
N GLY A 233 15.23 -6.43 5.39
CA GLY A 233 16.63 -6.19 5.77
C GLY A 233 17.56 -5.51 4.77
N ALA A 234 17.10 -5.09 3.59
CA ALA A 234 18.00 -4.55 2.54
C ALA A 234 18.42 -3.09 2.72
N LYS A 235 17.77 -2.32 3.59
CA LYS A 235 18.04 -0.88 3.81
C LYS A 235 17.99 -0.52 5.29
N ALA A 236 18.56 0.62 5.65
CA ALA A 236 18.79 1.00 7.05
C ALA A 236 17.79 2.01 7.63
N SER A 237 16.86 2.55 6.82
CA SER A 237 16.04 3.68 7.24
C SER A 237 14.59 3.29 7.51
N ALA A 238 13.84 3.02 6.46
CA ALA A 238 12.42 2.69 6.58
C ALA A 238 11.96 1.72 5.50
N ALA A 239 10.93 0.91 5.83
CA ALA A 239 10.14 0.15 4.89
C ALA A 239 8.78 0.85 4.71
N ILE A 240 8.50 1.26 3.48
CA ILE A 240 7.26 1.93 3.10
C ILE A 240 6.43 0.95 2.27
N SER A 241 5.35 0.45 2.85
CA SER A 241 4.46 -0.51 2.21
C SER A 241 3.13 0.15 1.87
N ALA A 242 2.77 0.16 0.60
CA ALA A 242 1.48 0.66 0.12
C ALA A 242 0.63 -0.51 -0.38
N ALA A 243 -0.68 -0.43 -0.12
CA ALA A 243 -1.66 -1.35 -0.66
C ALA A 243 -2.60 -0.61 -1.62
N THR A 244 -2.85 -1.20 -2.78
CA THR A 244 -3.84 -0.67 -3.71
C THR A 244 -5.25 -1.06 -3.30
N LYS A 245 -6.24 -0.27 -3.73
CA LYS A 245 -7.64 -0.64 -3.60
C LYS A 245 -7.92 -1.91 -4.39
N SER A 246 -8.78 -2.74 -3.85
CA SER A 246 -9.28 -3.92 -4.52
C SER A 246 -10.72 -3.74 -5.00
N GLY A 247 -11.18 -4.60 -5.89
CA GLY A 247 -12.59 -4.72 -6.20
C GLY A 247 -13.36 -5.26 -5.00
N SER A 248 -14.67 -5.03 -5.01
CA SER A 248 -15.59 -5.52 -3.98
C SER A 248 -16.90 -5.98 -4.62
N ASN A 249 -17.83 -6.47 -3.82
CA ASN A 249 -19.19 -6.83 -4.28
C ASN A 249 -20.07 -5.61 -4.55
N THR A 250 -19.58 -4.39 -4.29
CA THR A 250 -20.27 -3.13 -4.59
C THR A 250 -19.49 -2.31 -5.60
N TRP A 251 -20.20 -1.68 -6.54
CA TRP A 251 -19.58 -0.76 -7.49
C TRP A 251 -19.09 0.49 -6.77
N HIS A 252 -17.86 0.87 -7.02
CA HIS A 252 -17.25 2.06 -6.47
C HIS A 252 -16.23 2.65 -7.46
N GLY A 253 -15.98 3.94 -7.33
CA GLY A 253 -15.00 4.62 -8.18
C GLY A 253 -14.90 6.09 -7.85
N SER A 254 -13.96 6.75 -8.49
CA SER A 254 -13.75 8.19 -8.41
C SER A 254 -13.35 8.75 -9.78
N ALA A 255 -13.67 10.00 -10.01
CA ALA A 255 -13.15 10.76 -11.15
C ALA A 255 -12.74 12.13 -10.62
N TYR A 256 -11.60 12.64 -11.05
CA TYR A 256 -11.07 13.90 -10.57
C TYR A 256 -10.30 14.65 -11.63
N GLU A 257 -10.27 15.99 -11.49
CA GLU A 257 -9.38 16.88 -12.23
C GLU A 257 -8.83 17.94 -11.29
N PHE A 258 -7.51 18.13 -11.32
CA PHE A 258 -6.81 19.17 -10.59
C PHE A 258 -6.11 20.08 -11.59
N PHE A 259 -6.45 21.35 -11.49
CA PHE A 259 -5.98 22.38 -12.39
C PHE A 259 -5.19 23.43 -11.63
N ARG A 260 -4.00 23.78 -12.14
CA ARG A 260 -3.19 24.87 -11.64
C ARG A 260 -2.70 25.75 -12.81
N ASN A 261 -2.88 27.05 -12.68
CA ASN A 261 -2.47 27.99 -13.70
C ASN A 261 -1.76 29.18 -13.07
N SER A 262 -0.68 29.63 -13.70
CA SER A 262 0.04 30.84 -13.26
C SER A 262 -0.85 32.09 -13.18
N ALA A 263 -1.98 32.17 -13.88
CA ALA A 263 -2.93 33.27 -13.73
C ALA A 263 -3.50 33.38 -12.31
N LEU A 264 -3.66 32.25 -11.62
CA LEU A 264 -4.19 32.13 -10.27
C LEU A 264 -3.10 32.12 -9.18
N ASP A 265 -1.83 31.93 -9.56
CA ASP A 265 -0.71 31.90 -8.62
C ASP A 265 -0.15 33.31 -8.37
N ALA A 266 0.43 33.52 -7.20
CA ALA A 266 1.25 34.70 -6.94
C ALA A 266 2.61 34.60 -7.69
N ARG A 267 3.23 35.73 -7.95
CA ARG A 267 4.59 35.79 -8.49
C ARG A 267 5.61 35.43 -7.40
N ASN A 268 6.55 34.55 -7.72
CA ASN A 268 7.67 34.27 -6.82
C ASN A 268 8.59 35.51 -6.75
N TYR A 269 9.10 35.82 -5.56
CA TYR A 269 9.98 36.93 -5.30
C TYR A 269 11.21 36.97 -6.23
N PHE A 270 11.80 35.81 -6.51
CA PHE A 270 13.01 35.67 -7.36
C PHE A 270 12.73 35.73 -8.88
N ASN A 271 11.49 35.83 -9.31
CA ASN A 271 11.10 35.86 -10.72
C ASN A 271 11.06 37.27 -11.30
N GLY A 272 11.99 38.15 -11.08
CA GLY A 272 12.05 39.46 -11.70
C GLY A 272 10.66 40.15 -11.89
N SER A 273 10.46 40.92 -12.97
CA SER A 273 9.19 41.61 -13.25
C SER A 273 8.11 40.72 -13.89
N LYS A 274 8.48 39.61 -14.52
CA LYS A 274 7.54 38.76 -15.26
C LYS A 274 7.28 37.48 -14.50
N LYS A 275 6.00 37.07 -14.44
CA LYS A 275 5.59 35.76 -13.89
C LYS A 275 5.79 34.68 -14.96
N PRO A 276 6.60 33.64 -14.67
CA PRO A 276 6.79 32.55 -15.63
C PRO A 276 5.49 31.78 -15.81
N PRO A 277 5.18 31.31 -17.03
CA PRO A 277 3.98 30.53 -17.29
C PRO A 277 4.06 29.18 -16.59
N LEU A 278 2.95 28.81 -15.94
CA LEU A 278 2.70 27.49 -15.39
C LEU A 278 1.29 27.06 -15.78
N ARG A 279 1.17 25.88 -16.36
CA ARG A 279 -0.11 25.18 -16.58
C ARG A 279 0.08 23.73 -16.18
N LEU A 280 -0.67 23.30 -15.22
CA LEU A 280 -0.68 21.92 -14.75
C LEU A 280 -2.12 21.42 -14.76
N ASN A 281 -2.35 20.30 -15.45
CA ASN A 281 -3.61 19.56 -15.42
C ASN A 281 -3.27 18.13 -15.01
N GLN A 282 -3.90 17.65 -13.96
CA GLN A 282 -3.80 16.29 -13.44
C GLN A 282 -5.21 15.74 -13.34
N PHE A 283 -5.51 14.72 -14.10
CA PHE A 283 -6.83 14.13 -14.15
C PHE A 283 -6.73 12.61 -14.18
N GLY A 284 -7.75 11.98 -13.63
CA GLY A 284 -7.77 10.52 -13.53
C GLY A 284 -9.08 10.02 -12.97
N GLY A 285 -9.08 8.73 -12.72
CA GLY A 285 -10.22 8.07 -12.09
C GLY A 285 -9.92 6.64 -11.75
N THR A 286 -10.79 6.08 -10.93
CA THR A 286 -10.76 4.68 -10.51
C THR A 286 -12.14 4.07 -10.69
N ALA A 287 -12.20 2.77 -10.94
CA ALA A 287 -13.42 1.99 -10.99
C ALA A 287 -13.17 0.60 -10.43
N GLY A 288 -14.06 0.11 -9.60
CA GLY A 288 -14.00 -1.24 -9.06
C GLY A 288 -15.40 -1.79 -8.81
N GLY A 289 -15.52 -3.11 -8.78
CA GLY A 289 -16.79 -3.78 -8.54
C GLY A 289 -16.74 -5.26 -8.86
N PRO A 290 -17.88 -5.96 -8.76
CA PRO A 290 -17.96 -7.38 -9.04
C PRO A 290 -18.06 -7.64 -10.54
N ILE A 291 -17.26 -8.58 -11.05
CA ILE A 291 -17.53 -9.27 -12.31
C ILE A 291 -18.54 -10.39 -12.04
N ARG A 292 -18.33 -11.12 -10.94
CA ARG A 292 -19.25 -12.12 -10.43
C ARG A 292 -19.27 -12.03 -8.90
N HIS A 293 -20.46 -11.80 -8.32
CA HIS A 293 -20.66 -11.68 -6.87
C HIS A 293 -20.02 -12.84 -6.12
N ASP A 294 -19.32 -12.54 -5.01
CA ASP A 294 -18.63 -13.48 -4.10
C ASP A 294 -17.56 -14.37 -4.77
N LYS A 295 -17.17 -14.06 -6.02
CA LYS A 295 -16.20 -14.88 -6.76
C LYS A 295 -15.10 -14.08 -7.41
N THR A 296 -15.45 -13.05 -8.17
CA THR A 296 -14.48 -12.31 -8.97
C THR A 296 -14.83 -10.84 -8.96
N SER A 297 -13.92 -10.04 -8.48
CA SER A 297 -13.99 -8.59 -8.53
C SER A 297 -12.85 -8.03 -9.36
N PHE A 298 -12.97 -6.78 -9.77
CA PHE A 298 -11.90 -6.05 -10.43
C PHE A 298 -11.74 -4.67 -9.82
N PHE A 299 -10.56 -4.12 -9.97
CA PHE A 299 -10.25 -2.72 -9.72
C PHE A 299 -9.33 -2.22 -10.84
N ALA A 300 -9.60 -1.03 -11.35
CA ALA A 300 -8.78 -0.36 -12.34
C ALA A 300 -8.66 1.12 -12.00
N GLY A 301 -7.51 1.71 -12.27
CA GLY A 301 -7.27 3.13 -12.08
C GLY A 301 -6.28 3.66 -13.10
N GLY A 302 -6.41 4.94 -13.44
CA GLY A 302 -5.49 5.63 -14.33
C GLY A 302 -5.43 7.12 -14.02
N GLU A 303 -4.25 7.70 -14.22
CA GLU A 303 -3.99 9.12 -14.03
C GLU A 303 -3.11 9.64 -15.16
N ALA A 304 -3.36 10.87 -15.58
CA ALA A 304 -2.52 11.59 -16.51
C ALA A 304 -2.16 12.97 -15.93
N LEU A 305 -0.87 13.31 -16.02
CA LEU A 305 -0.32 14.60 -15.64
C LEU A 305 0.19 15.32 -16.88
N ARG A 306 -0.28 16.55 -17.10
CA ARG A 306 0.20 17.44 -18.17
C ARG A 306 0.71 18.73 -17.55
N GLU A 307 2.02 18.90 -17.52
CA GLU A 307 2.66 20.07 -16.99
C GLU A 307 3.41 20.83 -18.07
N ARG A 308 3.17 22.16 -18.12
CA ARG A 308 3.96 23.12 -18.89
C ARG A 308 4.42 24.19 -17.97
N ARG A 309 5.72 24.26 -17.70
CA ARG A 309 6.32 25.28 -16.83
C ARG A 309 7.62 25.81 -17.40
N SER A 310 7.90 27.08 -17.12
CA SER A 310 9.22 27.65 -17.32
C SER A 310 10.01 27.60 -16.00
N LEU A 311 11.25 27.21 -16.10
CA LEU A 311 12.21 27.27 -14.99
C LEU A 311 13.03 28.55 -15.13
N THR A 312 13.07 29.36 -14.06
CA THR A 312 13.97 30.50 -13.99
C THR A 312 15.21 30.09 -13.20
N GLY A 313 16.35 30.18 -13.80
CA GLY A 313 17.65 30.01 -13.12
C GLY A 313 18.37 31.33 -13.03
N THR A 314 18.92 31.64 -11.87
CA THR A 314 19.83 32.76 -11.67
C THR A 314 21.26 32.24 -11.68
N PHE A 315 22.05 32.72 -12.59
CA PHE A 315 23.46 32.33 -12.71
C PHE A 315 24.33 33.54 -12.49
N SER A 316 25.38 33.40 -11.70
CA SER A 316 26.44 34.40 -11.61
C SER A 316 27.40 34.17 -12.79
N LEU A 317 27.54 35.18 -13.62
CA LEU A 317 28.55 35.14 -14.69
C LEU A 317 29.85 35.76 -14.18
N PRO A 318 31.01 35.29 -14.65
CA PRO A 318 32.27 35.95 -14.39
C PRO A 318 32.25 37.44 -14.78
N PRO A 319 32.92 38.32 -14.05
CA PRO A 319 33.03 39.74 -14.42
C PRO A 319 33.54 39.88 -15.86
N SER A 320 33.09 40.97 -16.53
CA SER A 320 33.47 41.21 -17.95
C SER A 320 34.99 41.21 -18.18
N ALA A 321 35.80 41.57 -17.17
CA ALA A 321 37.26 41.52 -17.22
C ALA A 321 37.88 40.11 -17.37
N VAL A 322 37.09 39.04 -17.14
CA VAL A 322 37.54 37.63 -17.22
C VAL A 322 36.91 36.93 -18.43
N ARG A 323 36.14 37.65 -19.20
CA ARG A 323 35.47 37.14 -20.42
C ARG A 323 36.28 37.48 -21.67
N GLY A 324 37.57 37.27 -21.67
CA GLY A 324 38.43 37.55 -22.78
C GLY A 324 37.99 36.99 -24.12
#